data_5e8dcf747359ec0a955705d5101d206e
#
_entry.id   5e8dcf747359ec0a955705d5101d206e
#
_cell.length_a   1.000
_cell.length_b   1.000
_cell.length_c   1.000
_cell.angle_alpha   90.00
_cell.angle_beta   90.00
_cell.angle_gamma   90.00
#
_symmetry.space_group_name_H-M   'P 1'
#
loop_
_entity.id
_entity.type
_entity.pdbx_description
1 polymer ?
#
loop_
_entity_poly.entity_id
_entity_poly.type
_entity_poly.pdbx_seq_one_letter_code
_entity_poly.pdbx_strand_id
1 'polypeptide(L)'
;MLAVLTQPEPLNMIVDRYDPINLFEELVPKLKLQMEPELAHLDRLLDDEVLFERLKADLTRRYPNSGKLGRHSTPVEVILRMLVVKRLYGWSYQQTEHFVSDSIVLRQFCRLYLQSAPDDTTLIRWANVIGSQTVAALNERAVELARSLKVTRGRKLRTDGTVVETNIHHPTDDTLLVDGVRVVSRLVRRAKELISEDVRRVTRGEPFRDRTLSAKRLAHKISKMARRRTQEAKATYRAAYQRLIEVAKASIRQVERVRSMLEAEAPSTQKISEELSHFAGLLERVVSQTRRRVLEGERLPAPEKLVSIFEPHTSIIRRGKAPNRTEFGRKVWLSEVDGGIISGFWILEGNPGDEAQLKPALEDHLRLFSRAPDLLAADRNVHSKDNERLAKEMGVKKVCLPKAGNKSKEREEHEHKRWFKRARKFRAGIEGRISVLGRAFGLEIGVSITAKKGWVGG
;
A
#
# COMPACT_ATOMS: atom_id res chain seq x y z
N MET A 1 31.51 45.68 -27.78
CA MET A 1 30.41 44.70 -27.79
C MET A 1 30.92 43.49 -27.03
N LEU A 2 30.70 43.50 -25.72
CA LEU A 2 31.17 42.46 -24.80
C LEU A 2 30.12 41.32 -24.79
N ALA A 3 30.52 40.15 -25.27
CA ALA A 3 29.72 38.96 -25.15
C ALA A 3 29.69 38.57 -23.66
N VAL A 4 28.54 38.65 -23.05
CA VAL A 4 28.28 38.09 -21.74
C VAL A 4 28.32 36.57 -21.90
N LEU A 5 29.39 35.95 -21.46
CA LEU A 5 29.48 34.51 -21.27
C LEU A 5 28.51 34.14 -20.11
N THR A 6 27.30 33.75 -20.46
CA THR A 6 26.41 33.08 -19.53
C THR A 6 27.09 31.79 -19.09
N GLN A 7 27.37 31.68 -17.79
CA GLN A 7 27.83 30.42 -17.21
C GLN A 7 26.73 29.36 -17.46
N PRO A 8 27.11 28.14 -17.89
CA PRO A 8 26.12 27.08 -18.04
C PRO A 8 25.48 26.82 -16.67
N GLU A 9 24.16 26.88 -16.63
CA GLU A 9 23.42 26.46 -15.45
C GLU A 9 23.85 25.05 -15.02
N PRO A 10 23.91 24.77 -13.72
CA PRO A 10 24.29 23.44 -13.25
C PRO A 10 23.31 22.43 -13.84
N LEU A 11 23.85 21.51 -14.63
CA LEU A 11 23.13 20.40 -15.25
C LEU A 11 22.40 19.60 -14.16
N ASN A 12 21.17 19.99 -13.91
CA ASN A 12 20.28 19.23 -13.02
C ASN A 12 19.92 17.93 -13.74
N MET A 13 20.43 16.79 -13.25
CA MET A 13 20.25 15.48 -13.88
C MET A 13 18.81 14.97 -13.75
N ILE A 14 18.01 15.57 -12.86
CA ILE A 14 16.57 15.33 -12.74
C ILE A 14 15.87 16.37 -13.59
N VAL A 15 15.24 15.90 -14.67
CA VAL A 15 14.51 16.73 -15.63
C VAL A 15 13.02 16.76 -15.21
N ASP A 16 12.43 17.94 -15.19
CA ASP A 16 11.03 18.13 -14.81
C ASP A 16 10.07 17.76 -15.95
N ARG A 17 10.37 18.26 -17.15
CA ARG A 17 9.59 18.01 -18.38
C ARG A 17 10.48 18.03 -19.62
N TYR A 18 9.97 17.47 -20.70
CA TYR A 18 10.56 17.68 -22.02
C TYR A 18 10.16 19.06 -22.57
N ASP A 19 11.03 19.65 -23.36
CA ASP A 19 10.67 20.86 -24.10
C ASP A 19 9.53 20.55 -25.07
N PRO A 20 8.49 21.40 -25.16
CA PRO A 20 7.42 21.23 -26.10
C PRO A 20 7.99 21.36 -27.53
N ILE A 21 7.81 20.32 -28.32
CA ILE A 21 8.27 20.31 -29.71
C ILE A 21 7.12 20.80 -30.59
N ASN A 22 7.19 22.05 -31.05
CA ASN A 22 6.26 22.60 -32.04
C ASN A 22 6.23 21.77 -33.34
N LEU A 23 7.32 21.08 -33.64
CA LEU A 23 7.44 20.19 -34.80
C LEU A 23 6.38 19.07 -34.79
N PHE A 24 5.91 18.63 -33.61
CA PHE A 24 4.87 17.61 -33.52
C PHE A 24 3.53 18.16 -34.03
N GLU A 25 3.21 19.41 -33.76
CA GLU A 25 2.01 20.09 -34.27
C GLU A 25 2.14 20.38 -35.77
N GLU A 26 3.34 20.65 -36.26
CA GLU A 26 3.62 20.87 -37.67
C GLU A 26 3.62 19.59 -38.51
N LEU A 27 4.19 18.50 -38.00
CA LEU A 27 4.27 17.22 -38.71
C LEU A 27 2.94 16.47 -38.79
N VAL A 28 1.99 16.79 -37.90
CA VAL A 28 0.70 16.10 -37.81
C VAL A 28 -0.50 17.07 -37.86
N PRO A 29 -0.51 18.06 -38.79
CA PRO A 29 -1.51 19.13 -38.78
C PRO A 29 -2.93 18.65 -39.16
N LYS A 30 -3.09 17.44 -39.68
CA LYS A 30 -4.37 16.86 -40.10
C LYS A 30 -4.95 15.84 -39.13
N LEU A 31 -4.21 15.37 -38.17
CA LEU A 31 -4.74 14.49 -37.11
C LEU A 31 -5.42 15.37 -36.08
N LYS A 32 -6.74 15.21 -35.95
CA LYS A 32 -7.46 15.76 -34.81
C LYS A 32 -6.95 15.05 -33.54
N LEU A 33 -5.93 15.60 -32.90
CA LEU A 33 -5.39 15.17 -31.60
C LEU A 33 -6.41 15.53 -30.50
N GLN A 34 -7.65 15.13 -30.70
CA GLN A 34 -8.73 15.44 -29.78
C GLN A 34 -8.69 14.40 -28.66
N MET A 35 -8.18 14.81 -27.51
CA MET A 35 -8.29 14.01 -26.29
C MET A 35 -9.76 13.85 -25.92
N GLU A 36 -10.13 12.68 -25.38
CA GLU A 36 -11.43 12.50 -24.75
C GLU A 36 -11.64 13.55 -23.64
N PRO A 37 -12.88 13.99 -23.38
CA PRO A 37 -13.13 15.05 -22.41
C PRO A 37 -12.53 14.82 -21.04
N GLU A 38 -12.56 13.57 -20.55
CA GLU A 38 -11.96 13.20 -19.25
C GLU A 38 -10.44 13.36 -19.27
N LEU A 39 -9.80 12.91 -20.34
CA LEU A 39 -8.35 13.02 -20.49
C LEU A 39 -7.92 14.48 -20.62
N ALA A 40 -8.67 15.29 -21.36
CA ALA A 40 -8.43 16.73 -21.52
C ALA A 40 -8.62 17.51 -20.20
N HIS A 41 -9.53 17.08 -19.33
CA HIS A 41 -9.68 17.67 -18.00
C HIS A 41 -8.50 17.28 -17.11
N LEU A 42 -8.07 16.02 -17.12
CA LEU A 42 -6.91 15.55 -16.38
C LEU A 42 -5.63 16.24 -16.88
N ASP A 43 -5.49 16.45 -18.18
CA ASP A 43 -4.33 17.14 -18.75
C ASP A 43 -4.13 18.53 -18.14
N ARG A 44 -5.22 19.31 -18.02
CA ARG A 44 -5.18 20.63 -17.37
C ARG A 44 -4.93 20.57 -15.87
N LEU A 45 -5.44 19.55 -15.18
CA LEU A 45 -5.24 19.40 -13.73
C LEU A 45 -3.81 18.94 -13.39
N LEU A 46 -3.19 18.18 -14.29
CA LEU A 46 -1.83 17.69 -14.11
C LEU A 46 -0.76 18.67 -14.58
N ASP A 47 -1.14 19.79 -15.19
CA ASP A 47 -0.23 20.89 -15.51
C ASP A 47 -0.04 21.79 -14.28
N ASP A 48 0.54 21.23 -13.24
CA ASP A 48 0.68 21.85 -11.91
C ASP A 48 2.10 21.63 -11.36
N GLU A 49 2.88 22.69 -11.30
CA GLU A 49 4.27 22.68 -10.84
C GLU A 49 4.41 22.14 -9.41
N VAL A 50 3.43 22.40 -8.55
CA VAL A 50 3.49 21.95 -7.14
C VAL A 50 3.47 20.41 -7.06
N LEU A 51 2.74 19.75 -7.97
CA LEU A 51 2.73 18.29 -8.05
C LEU A 51 4.11 17.74 -8.48
N PHE A 52 4.75 18.40 -9.43
CA PHE A 52 6.06 17.98 -9.94
C PHE A 52 7.16 18.14 -8.90
N GLU A 53 7.22 19.25 -8.20
CA GLU A 53 8.20 19.49 -7.15
C GLU A 53 8.15 18.46 -6.02
N ARG A 54 6.96 18.04 -5.61
CA ARG A 54 6.78 17.02 -4.58
C ARG A 54 7.29 15.65 -5.03
N LEU A 55 6.97 15.24 -6.26
CA LEU A 55 7.47 14.00 -6.84
C LEU A 55 8.98 14.04 -7.01
N LYS A 56 9.53 15.15 -7.50
CA LYS A 56 10.96 15.37 -7.67
C LYS A 56 11.73 15.21 -6.35
N ALA A 57 11.17 15.67 -5.24
CA ALA A 57 11.77 15.53 -3.93
C ALA A 57 11.93 14.05 -3.51
N ASP A 58 10.95 13.18 -3.78
CA ASP A 58 11.06 11.74 -3.51
C ASP A 58 12.13 11.09 -4.39
N LEU A 59 12.18 11.47 -5.66
CA LEU A 59 13.13 10.94 -6.61
C LEU A 59 14.58 11.32 -6.23
N THR A 60 14.79 12.56 -5.81
CA THR A 60 16.10 13.07 -5.37
C THR A 60 16.58 12.33 -4.11
N ARG A 61 15.69 12.00 -3.17
CA ARG A 61 16.05 11.23 -1.97
C ARG A 61 16.63 9.85 -2.28
N ARG A 62 16.18 9.20 -3.35
CA ARG A 62 16.68 7.89 -3.75
C ARG A 62 18.10 7.95 -4.32
N TYR A 63 18.42 9.02 -5.03
CA TYR A 63 19.69 9.23 -5.71
C TYR A 63 20.30 10.58 -5.33
N PRO A 64 20.90 10.70 -4.13
CA PRO A 64 21.39 11.99 -3.61
C PRO A 64 22.38 12.69 -4.54
N ASN A 65 23.11 11.92 -5.37
CA ASN A 65 24.10 12.47 -6.33
C ASN A 65 23.50 12.74 -7.72
N SER A 66 22.22 12.46 -7.94
CA SER A 66 21.58 12.62 -9.27
C SER A 66 21.46 14.08 -9.74
N GLY A 67 21.63 15.04 -8.85
CA GLY A 67 21.73 16.46 -9.22
C GLY A 67 23.07 16.86 -9.88
N LYS A 68 24.10 15.99 -9.83
CA LYS A 68 25.46 16.34 -10.26
C LYS A 68 26.08 15.37 -11.26
N LEU A 69 25.68 14.11 -11.26
CA LEU A 69 26.33 13.03 -12.02
C LEU A 69 25.29 12.03 -12.55
N GLY A 70 25.41 11.61 -13.83
CA GLY A 70 24.64 10.52 -14.42
C GLY A 70 23.94 10.89 -15.73
N ARG A 71 23.22 9.93 -16.32
CA ARG A 71 22.38 10.12 -17.49
C ARG A 71 21.07 10.85 -17.11
N HIS A 72 20.56 11.71 -17.99
CA HIS A 72 19.26 12.34 -17.81
C HIS A 72 18.18 11.30 -17.48
N SER A 73 17.41 11.59 -16.43
CA SER A 73 16.29 10.73 -16.05
C SER A 73 15.10 10.94 -16.97
N THR A 74 14.17 10.00 -16.98
CA THR A 74 12.83 10.26 -17.52
C THR A 74 12.21 11.43 -16.77
N PRO A 75 11.60 12.42 -17.45
CA PRO A 75 10.98 13.55 -16.79
C PRO A 75 9.92 13.15 -15.78
N VAL A 76 9.88 13.86 -14.67
CA VAL A 76 8.92 13.60 -13.57
C VAL A 76 7.49 13.69 -14.05
N GLU A 77 7.19 14.65 -14.91
CA GLU A 77 5.86 14.84 -15.52
C GLU A 77 5.42 13.62 -16.33
N VAL A 78 6.30 13.07 -17.16
CA VAL A 78 6.01 11.87 -17.96
C VAL A 78 5.61 10.71 -17.06
N ILE A 79 6.38 10.49 -16.00
CA ILE A 79 6.13 9.39 -15.05
C ILE A 79 4.79 9.57 -14.37
N LEU A 80 4.49 10.77 -13.84
CA LEU A 80 3.23 11.06 -13.19
C LEU A 80 2.05 10.80 -14.12
N ARG A 81 2.09 11.34 -15.34
CA ARG A 81 1.05 11.22 -16.34
C ARG A 81 0.85 9.76 -16.78
N MET A 82 1.92 8.99 -16.99
CA MET A 82 1.82 7.56 -17.30
C MET A 82 1.23 6.74 -16.13
N LEU A 83 1.54 7.07 -14.88
CA LEU A 83 0.92 6.43 -13.71
C LEU A 83 -0.57 6.78 -13.57
N VAL A 84 -0.96 8.00 -13.94
CA VAL A 84 -2.37 8.42 -13.99
C VAL A 84 -3.12 7.65 -15.07
N VAL A 85 -2.58 7.58 -16.29
CA VAL A 85 -3.14 6.78 -17.40
C VAL A 85 -3.29 5.32 -17.00
N LYS A 86 -2.24 4.73 -16.41
CA LYS A 86 -2.29 3.37 -15.89
C LYS A 86 -3.48 3.14 -14.95
N ARG A 87 -3.72 4.08 -14.05
CA ARG A 87 -4.83 3.97 -13.09
C ARG A 87 -6.18 4.25 -13.72
N LEU A 88 -6.27 5.22 -14.62
CA LEU A 88 -7.49 5.59 -15.31
C LEU A 88 -8.07 4.42 -16.11
N TYR A 89 -7.21 3.71 -16.85
CA TYR A 89 -7.61 2.59 -17.69
C TYR A 89 -7.48 1.21 -17.03
N GLY A 90 -6.96 1.13 -15.81
CA GLY A 90 -6.77 -0.15 -15.10
C GLY A 90 -5.70 -1.06 -15.71
N TRP A 91 -4.74 -0.52 -16.45
CA TRP A 91 -3.72 -1.28 -17.16
C TRP A 91 -2.61 -1.81 -16.24
N SER A 92 -1.95 -2.90 -16.69
CA SER A 92 -0.66 -3.32 -16.16
C SER A 92 0.43 -2.33 -16.57
N TYR A 93 1.63 -2.42 -16.00
CA TYR A 93 2.75 -1.58 -16.41
C TYR A 93 3.15 -1.83 -17.87
N GLN A 94 3.20 -3.09 -18.31
CA GLN A 94 3.47 -3.47 -19.69
C GLN A 94 2.43 -2.95 -20.66
N GLN A 95 1.13 -3.06 -20.31
CA GLN A 95 0.05 -2.49 -21.13
C GLN A 95 0.15 -0.96 -21.19
N THR A 96 0.54 -0.30 -20.10
CA THR A 96 0.70 1.15 -20.09
C THR A 96 1.83 1.59 -21.03
N GLU A 97 2.97 0.94 -20.97
CA GLU A 97 4.07 1.17 -21.91
C GLU A 97 3.62 0.96 -23.35
N HIS A 98 2.99 -0.20 -23.64
CA HIS A 98 2.54 -0.55 -24.97
C HIS A 98 1.55 0.47 -25.55
N PHE A 99 0.44 0.72 -24.85
CA PHE A 99 -0.60 1.63 -25.37
C PHE A 99 -0.16 3.10 -25.42
N VAL A 100 0.66 3.54 -24.50
CA VAL A 100 1.23 4.89 -24.55
C VAL A 100 2.23 5.02 -25.70
N SER A 101 2.98 3.95 -26.01
CA SER A 101 3.90 3.95 -27.17
C SER A 101 3.15 4.05 -28.49
N ASP A 102 2.01 3.38 -28.62
CA ASP A 102 1.25 3.28 -29.87
C ASP A 102 0.31 4.46 -30.12
N SER A 103 -0.23 5.07 -29.07
CA SER A 103 -1.25 6.11 -29.19
C SER A 103 -0.65 7.51 -29.21
N ILE A 104 -0.81 8.22 -30.33
CA ILE A 104 -0.38 9.62 -30.46
C ILE A 104 -1.04 10.52 -29.39
N VAL A 105 -2.33 10.31 -29.10
CA VAL A 105 -3.08 11.07 -28.09
C VAL A 105 -2.49 10.83 -26.69
N LEU A 106 -2.18 9.57 -26.34
CA LEU A 106 -1.59 9.26 -25.04
C LEU A 106 -0.14 9.75 -24.94
N ARG A 107 0.62 9.71 -26.04
CA ARG A 107 1.97 10.31 -26.09
C ARG A 107 1.92 11.80 -25.81
N GLN A 108 0.97 12.51 -26.42
CA GLN A 108 0.76 13.93 -26.17
C GLN A 108 0.34 14.18 -24.73
N PHE A 109 -0.63 13.44 -24.20
CA PHE A 109 -1.05 13.53 -22.81
C PHE A 109 0.11 13.30 -21.86
N CYS A 110 0.94 12.29 -22.11
CA CYS A 110 2.11 11.96 -21.26
C CYS A 110 3.34 12.88 -21.52
N ARG A 111 3.23 13.88 -22.39
CA ARG A 111 4.34 14.78 -22.76
C ARG A 111 5.57 14.05 -23.31
N LEU A 112 5.37 12.90 -23.93
CA LEU A 112 6.42 12.13 -24.56
C LEU A 112 6.78 12.69 -25.93
N TYR A 113 5.79 13.19 -26.65
CA TYR A 113 5.94 13.66 -28.03
C TYR A 113 6.64 12.61 -28.92
N LEU A 114 7.83 12.90 -29.43
CA LEU A 114 8.64 11.99 -30.25
C LEU A 114 9.60 11.10 -29.45
N GLN A 115 9.73 11.34 -28.14
CA GLN A 115 10.61 10.54 -27.28
C GLN A 115 10.08 9.12 -27.08
N SER A 116 10.97 8.15 -26.83
CA SER A 116 10.55 6.79 -26.49
C SER A 116 9.84 6.73 -25.13
N ALA A 117 8.77 5.93 -25.03
CA ALA A 117 8.15 5.69 -23.74
C ALA A 117 9.10 4.95 -22.79
N PRO A 118 9.10 5.28 -21.50
CA PRO A 118 9.82 4.51 -20.49
C PRO A 118 9.28 3.09 -20.44
N ASP A 119 10.16 2.12 -20.26
CA ASP A 119 9.81 0.72 -20.10
C ASP A 119 9.01 0.45 -18.80
N ASP A 120 8.34 -0.68 -18.75
CA ASP A 120 7.51 -1.11 -17.61
C ASP A 120 8.33 -1.20 -16.31
N THR A 121 9.59 -1.66 -16.41
CA THR A 121 10.49 -1.77 -15.23
C THR A 121 10.89 -0.41 -14.70
N THR A 122 11.04 0.57 -15.55
CA THR A 122 11.25 1.98 -15.16
C THR A 122 10.03 2.53 -14.43
N LEU A 123 8.82 2.33 -14.98
CA LEU A 123 7.57 2.75 -14.31
C LEU A 123 7.41 2.08 -12.95
N ILE A 124 7.70 0.79 -12.83
CA ILE A 124 7.66 0.05 -11.56
C ILE A 124 8.66 0.65 -10.56
N ARG A 125 9.89 0.92 -10.99
CA ARG A 125 10.90 1.52 -10.11
C ARG A 125 10.44 2.88 -9.57
N TRP A 126 9.90 3.73 -10.43
CA TRP A 126 9.40 5.05 -10.05
C TRP A 126 8.19 4.97 -9.14
N ALA A 127 7.22 4.12 -9.43
CA ALA A 127 6.05 3.91 -8.58
C ALA A 127 6.43 3.46 -7.15
N ASN A 128 7.51 2.67 -7.02
CA ASN A 128 8.02 2.20 -5.73
C ASN A 128 8.81 3.27 -4.94
N VAL A 129 9.19 4.37 -5.58
CA VAL A 129 9.90 5.49 -4.92
C VAL A 129 8.94 6.49 -4.32
N ILE A 130 7.76 6.66 -4.93
CA ILE A 130 6.74 7.59 -4.44
C ILE A 130 6.31 7.19 -3.03
N GLY A 131 6.59 8.05 -2.06
CA GLY A 131 6.28 7.82 -0.65
C GLY A 131 4.83 8.09 -0.31
N SER A 132 4.35 7.55 0.82
CA SER A 132 2.99 7.79 1.31
C SER A 132 2.71 9.28 1.59
N GLN A 133 3.72 10.01 2.04
CA GLN A 133 3.61 11.46 2.27
C GLN A 133 3.37 12.23 0.97
N THR A 134 4.03 11.84 -0.11
CA THR A 134 3.84 12.44 -1.43
C THR A 134 2.45 12.13 -1.96
N VAL A 135 1.96 10.89 -1.82
CA VAL A 135 0.59 10.54 -2.19
C VAL A 135 -0.45 11.35 -1.40
N ALA A 136 -0.24 11.54 -0.09
CA ALA A 136 -1.10 12.39 0.74
C ALA A 136 -1.08 13.84 0.25
N ALA A 137 0.08 14.38 -0.06
CA ALA A 137 0.23 15.73 -0.56
C ALA A 137 -0.37 15.94 -1.97
N LEU A 138 -0.30 14.92 -2.84
CA LEU A 138 -1.02 14.93 -4.12
C LEU A 138 -2.54 14.98 -3.91
N ASN A 139 -3.07 14.23 -2.95
CA ASN A 139 -4.48 14.28 -2.59
C ASN A 139 -4.87 15.67 -2.04
N GLU A 140 -4.06 16.26 -1.16
CA GLU A 140 -4.29 17.62 -0.65
C GLU A 140 -4.35 18.63 -1.80
N ARG A 141 -3.42 18.55 -2.75
CA ARG A 141 -3.43 19.42 -3.93
C ARG A 141 -4.68 19.25 -4.78
N ALA A 142 -5.13 18.00 -4.98
CA ALA A 142 -6.38 17.72 -5.68
C ALA A 142 -7.59 18.34 -4.96
N VAL A 143 -7.62 18.32 -3.61
CA VAL A 143 -8.66 19.00 -2.80
C VAL A 143 -8.60 20.51 -2.97
N GLU A 144 -7.41 21.11 -2.95
CA GLU A 144 -7.22 22.54 -3.19
C GLU A 144 -7.74 22.97 -4.57
N LEU A 145 -7.39 22.22 -5.60
CA LEU A 145 -7.89 22.43 -6.97
C LEU A 145 -9.41 22.30 -7.03
N ALA A 146 -10.00 21.28 -6.39
CA ALA A 146 -11.44 21.11 -6.33
C ALA A 146 -12.14 22.28 -5.59
N ARG A 147 -11.49 22.88 -4.59
CA ARG A 147 -11.97 24.08 -3.90
C ARG A 147 -11.91 25.31 -4.80
N SER A 148 -10.79 25.55 -5.47
CA SER A 148 -10.59 26.69 -6.37
C SER A 148 -11.59 26.66 -7.55
N LEU A 149 -11.84 25.47 -8.08
CA LEU A 149 -12.84 25.22 -9.14
C LEU A 149 -14.29 25.18 -8.63
N LYS A 150 -14.51 25.40 -7.33
CA LYS A 150 -15.82 25.38 -6.66
C LYS A 150 -16.59 24.06 -6.78
N VAL A 151 -15.89 22.95 -7.05
CA VAL A 151 -16.47 21.59 -7.07
C VAL A 151 -16.88 21.18 -5.65
N THR A 152 -16.10 21.55 -4.64
CA THR A 152 -16.44 21.36 -3.23
C THR A 152 -16.28 22.66 -2.43
N ARG A 153 -17.03 22.76 -1.35
CA ARG A 153 -16.93 23.84 -0.34
C ARG A 153 -16.68 23.29 1.06
N GLY A 154 -16.51 21.99 1.20
CA GLY A 154 -16.35 21.35 2.50
C GLY A 154 -17.55 21.49 3.44
N ARG A 155 -18.77 21.68 2.92
CA ARG A 155 -19.97 21.85 3.75
C ARG A 155 -20.52 20.56 4.33
N LYS A 156 -20.24 19.45 3.68
CA LYS A 156 -20.69 18.13 4.11
C LYS A 156 -19.49 17.22 4.18
N LEU A 157 -19.41 16.45 5.25
CA LEU A 157 -18.40 15.43 5.45
C LEU A 157 -19.09 14.11 5.71
N ARG A 158 -18.70 13.07 5.01
CA ARG A 158 -19.00 11.70 5.35
C ARG A 158 -17.71 10.90 5.44
N THR A 159 -17.72 9.92 6.34
CA THR A 159 -16.53 9.11 6.60
C THR A 159 -16.89 7.67 6.87
N ASP A 160 -16.05 6.76 6.44
CA ASP A 160 -16.25 5.31 6.62
C ASP A 160 -14.91 4.57 6.53
N GLY A 161 -14.87 3.38 7.15
CA GLY A 161 -13.76 2.46 7.07
C GLY A 161 -13.97 1.38 6.02
N THR A 162 -12.94 1.06 5.25
CA THR A 162 -12.93 -0.11 4.37
C THR A 162 -11.71 -0.97 4.63
N VAL A 163 -11.74 -2.21 4.16
CA VAL A 163 -10.58 -3.11 4.20
C VAL A 163 -10.02 -3.25 2.80
N VAL A 164 -8.72 -3.02 2.69
CA VAL A 164 -7.94 -3.37 1.51
C VAL A 164 -7.33 -4.74 1.78
N GLU A 165 -7.84 -5.74 1.07
CA GLU A 165 -7.34 -7.11 1.23
C GLU A 165 -5.90 -7.23 0.74
N THR A 166 -5.10 -7.97 1.50
CA THR A 166 -3.74 -8.31 1.09
C THR A 166 -3.79 -9.62 0.30
N ASN A 167 -3.09 -9.67 -0.82
CA ASN A 167 -3.01 -10.88 -1.64
C ASN A 167 -2.13 -11.94 -0.95
N ILE A 168 -2.72 -12.65 -0.01
CA ILE A 168 -2.08 -13.76 0.72
C ILE A 168 -2.95 -15.02 0.62
N HIS A 169 -2.32 -16.19 0.62
CA HIS A 169 -3.07 -17.43 0.79
C HIS A 169 -3.64 -17.52 2.22
N HIS A 170 -4.70 -18.30 2.41
CA HIS A 170 -5.31 -18.47 3.73
C HIS A 170 -4.26 -18.94 4.76
N PRO A 171 -4.01 -18.15 5.82
CA PRO A 171 -2.90 -18.40 6.74
C PRO A 171 -3.21 -19.56 7.69
N THR A 172 -2.34 -20.57 7.67
CA THR A 172 -2.28 -21.62 8.67
C THR A 172 -0.88 -21.70 9.23
N ASP A 173 -0.71 -22.17 10.48
CA ASP A 173 0.61 -22.19 11.12
C ASP A 173 1.62 -23.06 10.35
N ASP A 174 1.17 -24.15 9.76
CA ASP A 174 2.02 -25.04 8.94
C ASP A 174 2.46 -24.38 7.62
N THR A 175 1.56 -23.67 6.94
CA THR A 175 1.92 -22.94 5.70
C THR A 175 2.87 -21.79 5.98
N LEU A 176 2.68 -21.04 7.07
CA LEU A 176 3.58 -19.97 7.48
C LEU A 176 4.99 -20.47 7.84
N LEU A 177 5.09 -21.60 8.54
CA LEU A 177 6.38 -22.24 8.82
C LEU A 177 7.09 -22.69 7.53
N VAL A 178 6.35 -23.30 6.58
CA VAL A 178 6.90 -23.70 5.28
C VAL A 178 7.39 -22.49 4.50
N ASP A 179 6.62 -21.42 4.45
CA ASP A 179 7.00 -20.20 3.75
C ASP A 179 8.28 -19.59 4.35
N GLY A 180 8.37 -19.52 5.67
CA GLY A 180 9.57 -19.02 6.35
C GLY A 180 10.81 -19.88 6.05
N VAL A 181 10.69 -21.20 6.15
CA VAL A 181 11.79 -22.11 5.81
C VAL A 181 12.19 -21.97 4.34
N ARG A 182 11.22 -21.82 3.42
CA ARG A 182 11.48 -21.65 1.99
C ARG A 182 12.24 -20.37 1.69
N VAL A 183 11.80 -19.24 2.27
CA VAL A 183 12.46 -17.94 2.05
C VAL A 183 13.87 -17.95 2.61
N VAL A 184 14.02 -18.40 3.84
CA VAL A 184 15.32 -18.51 4.50
C VAL A 184 16.27 -19.41 3.69
N SER A 185 15.81 -20.58 3.25
CA SER A 185 16.65 -21.50 2.43
C SER A 185 17.08 -20.86 1.12
N ARG A 186 16.18 -20.10 0.46
CA ARG A 186 16.52 -19.34 -0.76
C ARG A 186 17.57 -18.26 -0.50
N LEU A 187 17.43 -17.50 0.56
CA LEU A 187 18.38 -16.44 0.94
C LEU A 187 19.74 -17.03 1.31
N VAL A 188 19.76 -18.13 2.07
CA VAL A 188 20.98 -18.86 2.40
C VAL A 188 21.71 -19.36 1.15
N ARG A 189 20.97 -19.85 0.14
CA ARG A 189 21.57 -20.24 -1.15
C ARG A 189 22.21 -19.05 -1.86
N ARG A 190 21.51 -17.90 -1.93
CA ARG A 190 22.09 -16.68 -2.50
C ARG A 190 23.30 -16.18 -1.71
N ALA A 191 23.26 -16.24 -0.40
CA ALA A 191 24.39 -15.87 0.45
C ALA A 191 25.62 -16.77 0.19
N LYS A 192 25.41 -18.07 -0.07
CA LYS A 192 26.48 -19.00 -0.42
C LYS A 192 27.28 -18.53 -1.65
N GLU A 193 26.62 -17.92 -2.64
CA GLU A 193 27.28 -17.44 -3.85
C GLU A 193 28.18 -16.21 -3.62
N LEU A 194 27.94 -15.49 -2.53
CA LEU A 194 28.69 -14.28 -2.14
C LEU A 194 29.84 -14.55 -1.16
N ILE A 195 29.88 -15.75 -0.55
CA ILE A 195 30.93 -16.14 0.40
C ILE A 195 32.11 -16.76 -0.35
N SER A 196 33.33 -16.31 -0.04
CA SER A 196 34.55 -16.81 -0.65
C SER A 196 34.77 -18.32 -0.41
N GLU A 197 35.52 -18.98 -1.33
CA GLU A 197 35.78 -20.40 -1.20
C GLU A 197 36.57 -20.75 0.07
N ASP A 198 37.49 -19.89 0.48
CA ASP A 198 38.30 -20.11 1.65
C ASP A 198 37.46 -20.16 2.93
N VAL A 199 36.52 -19.22 3.09
CA VAL A 199 35.55 -19.22 4.19
C VAL A 199 34.64 -20.46 4.14
N ARG A 200 34.23 -20.89 2.93
CA ARG A 200 33.43 -22.13 2.75
C ARG A 200 34.19 -23.39 3.16
N ARG A 201 35.48 -23.48 2.85
CA ARG A 201 36.33 -24.64 3.21
C ARG A 201 36.50 -24.79 4.72
N VAL A 202 36.68 -23.69 5.43
CA VAL A 202 36.82 -23.70 6.89
C VAL A 202 35.57 -24.20 7.60
N THR A 203 34.39 -23.98 7.03
CA THR A 203 33.08 -24.24 7.65
C THR A 203 32.47 -25.63 7.37
N ARG A 204 33.15 -26.51 6.66
CA ARG A 204 32.74 -27.90 6.41
C ARG A 204 31.32 -28.13 5.88
N GLY A 205 30.80 -27.26 5.03
CA GLY A 205 29.65 -27.58 4.12
C GLY A 205 28.24 -27.65 4.71
N GLU A 206 28.04 -27.79 6.01
CA GLU A 206 26.73 -27.93 6.66
C GLU A 206 25.81 -26.66 6.67
N PRO A 207 26.34 -25.43 6.62
CA PRO A 207 25.51 -24.24 6.79
C PRO A 207 24.48 -23.96 5.70
N PHE A 208 24.57 -24.66 4.57
CA PHE A 208 23.77 -24.33 3.35
C PHE A 208 22.68 -25.35 3.01
N ARG A 209 22.27 -26.19 3.96
CA ARG A 209 21.24 -27.23 3.72
C ARG A 209 19.88 -26.62 3.45
N ASP A 210 19.26 -26.95 2.32
CA ASP A 210 17.87 -26.64 2.02
C ASP A 210 16.91 -27.59 2.75
N ARG A 211 16.05 -27.03 3.61
CA ARG A 211 15.07 -27.79 4.40
C ARG A 211 13.65 -27.67 3.86
N THR A 212 13.44 -27.03 2.72
CA THR A 212 12.12 -26.75 2.14
C THR A 212 11.30 -28.02 1.90
N LEU A 213 11.92 -29.07 1.35
CA LEU A 213 11.22 -30.32 1.09
C LEU A 213 10.78 -31.04 2.37
N SER A 214 11.62 -31.02 3.41
CA SER A 214 11.29 -31.57 4.72
C SER A 214 10.11 -30.84 5.35
N ALA A 215 10.10 -29.51 5.30
CA ALA A 215 9.02 -28.70 5.80
C ALA A 215 7.69 -28.95 5.04
N LYS A 216 7.74 -29.02 3.70
CA LYS A 216 6.57 -29.31 2.86
C LYS A 216 5.95 -30.69 3.16
N ARG A 217 6.78 -31.73 3.32
CA ARG A 217 6.31 -33.08 3.67
C ARG A 217 5.59 -33.11 5.04
N LEU A 218 6.12 -32.39 6.02
CA LEU A 218 5.50 -32.28 7.34
C LEU A 218 4.18 -31.51 7.29
N ALA A 219 4.12 -30.39 6.58
CA ALA A 219 2.88 -29.64 6.39
C ALA A 219 1.80 -30.47 5.69
N HIS A 220 2.18 -31.23 4.66
CA HIS A 220 1.25 -32.15 4.01
C HIS A 220 0.70 -33.22 4.99
N LYS A 221 1.56 -33.77 5.86
CA LYS A 221 1.13 -34.70 6.93
C LYS A 221 0.16 -34.01 7.89
N ILE A 222 0.44 -32.77 8.30
CA ILE A 222 -0.42 -31.95 9.17
C ILE A 222 -1.79 -31.74 8.53
N SER A 223 -1.85 -31.32 7.27
CA SER A 223 -3.10 -31.10 6.52
C SER A 223 -3.97 -32.36 6.45
N LYS A 224 -3.36 -33.54 6.26
CA LYS A 224 -4.10 -34.81 6.25
C LYS A 224 -4.70 -35.15 7.60
N MET A 225 -4.03 -34.78 8.71
CA MET A 225 -4.47 -35.10 10.06
C MET A 225 -5.47 -34.07 10.62
N ALA A 226 -5.44 -32.83 10.12
CA ALA A 226 -6.23 -31.70 10.65
C ALA A 226 -7.76 -31.96 10.66
N ARG A 227 -8.26 -32.79 9.74
CA ARG A 227 -9.71 -33.13 9.67
C ARG A 227 -10.12 -34.32 10.51
N ARG A 228 -9.14 -35.10 11.02
CA ARG A 228 -9.40 -36.34 11.80
C ARG A 228 -9.58 -36.01 13.28
N ARG A 229 -10.56 -36.65 13.93
CA ARG A 229 -10.92 -36.37 15.34
C ARG A 229 -10.41 -37.43 16.33
N THR A 230 -9.78 -38.54 15.85
CA THR A 230 -9.28 -39.62 16.72
C THR A 230 -8.10 -39.12 17.59
N GLN A 231 -7.89 -39.74 18.75
CA GLN A 231 -6.79 -39.39 19.66
C GLN A 231 -5.42 -39.65 19.01
N GLU A 232 -5.28 -40.73 18.25
CA GLU A 232 -4.07 -41.03 17.49
C GLU A 232 -3.75 -39.96 16.43
N ALA A 233 -4.80 -39.46 15.72
CA ALA A 233 -4.63 -38.40 14.76
C ALA A 233 -4.20 -37.08 15.42
N LYS A 234 -4.73 -36.77 16.60
CA LYS A 234 -4.32 -35.60 17.40
C LYS A 234 -2.87 -35.71 17.85
N ALA A 235 -2.45 -36.89 18.33
CA ALA A 235 -1.07 -37.14 18.74
C ALA A 235 -0.10 -37.01 17.56
N THR A 236 -0.46 -37.62 16.42
CA THR A 236 0.32 -37.53 15.16
C THR A 236 0.40 -36.09 14.64
N TYR A 237 -0.69 -35.33 14.74
CA TYR A 237 -0.75 -33.92 14.38
C TYR A 237 0.22 -33.09 15.22
N ARG A 238 0.19 -33.23 16.54
CA ARG A 238 1.09 -32.50 17.44
C ARG A 238 2.57 -32.89 17.22
N ALA A 239 2.86 -34.17 17.05
CA ALA A 239 4.22 -34.64 16.75
C ALA A 239 4.74 -34.10 15.41
N ALA A 240 3.87 -34.00 14.39
CA ALA A 240 4.25 -33.42 13.11
C ALA A 240 4.58 -31.92 13.23
N TYR A 241 3.80 -31.16 14.02
CA TYR A 241 4.11 -29.75 14.31
C TYR A 241 5.40 -29.59 15.10
N GLN A 242 5.66 -30.43 16.10
CA GLN A 242 6.94 -30.41 16.84
C GLN A 242 8.13 -30.57 15.91
N ARG A 243 8.06 -31.56 14.99
CA ARG A 243 9.10 -31.76 13.98
C ARG A 243 9.23 -30.58 13.00
N LEU A 244 8.12 -29.97 12.59
CA LEU A 244 8.14 -28.82 11.69
C LEU A 244 8.76 -27.59 12.40
N ILE A 245 8.46 -27.38 13.66
CA ILE A 245 9.08 -26.34 14.50
C ILE A 245 10.59 -26.58 14.60
N GLU A 246 11.06 -27.83 14.82
CA GLU A 246 12.49 -28.12 14.88
C GLU A 246 13.20 -27.88 13.53
N VAL A 247 12.53 -28.18 12.39
CA VAL A 247 13.04 -27.83 11.06
C VAL A 247 13.20 -26.31 10.91
N ALA A 248 12.19 -25.54 11.35
CA ALA A 248 12.23 -24.08 11.30
C ALA A 248 13.35 -23.51 12.19
N LYS A 249 13.47 -23.98 13.44
CA LYS A 249 14.56 -23.60 14.36
C LYS A 249 15.94 -23.93 13.79
N ALA A 250 16.08 -25.11 13.14
CA ALA A 250 17.33 -25.46 12.49
C ALA A 250 17.67 -24.51 11.33
N SER A 251 16.66 -24.02 10.62
CA SER A 251 16.84 -23.01 9.57
C SER A 251 17.24 -21.65 10.14
N ILE A 252 16.69 -21.23 11.31
CA ILE A 252 17.07 -20.00 12.00
C ILE A 252 18.54 -20.10 12.46
N ARG A 253 18.92 -21.17 13.13
CA ARG A 253 20.33 -21.39 13.54
C ARG A 253 21.30 -21.38 12.36
N GLN A 254 20.85 -21.83 11.19
CA GLN A 254 21.63 -21.78 9.96
C GLN A 254 21.83 -20.33 9.48
N VAL A 255 20.82 -19.48 9.58
CA VAL A 255 20.93 -18.05 9.24
C VAL A 255 21.99 -17.37 10.11
N GLU A 256 22.00 -17.63 11.42
CA GLU A 256 22.98 -17.05 12.33
C GLU A 256 24.41 -17.39 11.90
N ARG A 257 24.68 -18.65 11.58
CA ARG A 257 26.00 -19.08 11.08
C ARG A 257 26.37 -18.42 9.74
N VAL A 258 25.42 -18.35 8.80
CA VAL A 258 25.67 -17.74 7.48
C VAL A 258 25.93 -16.25 7.63
N ARG A 259 25.22 -15.57 8.54
CA ARG A 259 25.45 -14.14 8.80
C ARG A 259 26.84 -13.89 9.36
N SER A 260 27.30 -14.69 10.34
CA SER A 260 28.67 -14.58 10.85
C SER A 260 29.74 -14.76 9.77
N MET A 261 29.47 -15.60 8.75
CA MET A 261 30.37 -15.73 7.59
C MET A 261 30.34 -14.48 6.70
N LEU A 262 29.15 -13.89 6.48
CA LEU A 262 28.98 -12.69 5.65
C LEU A 262 29.64 -11.46 6.29
N GLU A 263 29.71 -11.38 7.60
CA GLU A 263 30.38 -10.30 8.33
C GLU A 263 31.91 -10.27 8.10
N ALA A 264 32.48 -11.42 7.74
CA ALA A 264 33.90 -11.53 7.37
C ALA A 264 34.19 -11.12 5.90
N GLU A 265 33.16 -10.87 5.11
CA GLU A 265 33.25 -10.53 3.68
C GLU A 265 33.05 -9.01 3.46
N ALA A 266 33.11 -8.58 2.20
CA ALA A 266 33.02 -7.18 1.81
C ALA A 266 31.65 -6.51 2.14
N PRO A 267 31.56 -5.17 2.21
CA PRO A 267 30.33 -4.42 2.47
C PRO A 267 29.15 -4.74 1.52
N SER A 268 29.43 -5.31 0.36
CA SER A 268 28.42 -5.75 -0.62
C SER A 268 27.46 -6.84 -0.09
N THR A 269 27.85 -7.55 0.99
CA THR A 269 27.06 -8.61 1.62
C THR A 269 26.04 -8.11 2.64
N GLN A 270 26.12 -6.83 3.04
CA GLN A 270 25.27 -6.25 4.07
C GLN A 270 23.77 -6.40 3.77
N LYS A 271 23.37 -6.15 2.54
CA LYS A 271 21.94 -6.24 2.14
C LYS A 271 21.38 -7.65 2.35
N ILE A 272 22.10 -8.69 1.97
CA ILE A 272 21.62 -10.07 2.14
C ILE A 272 21.65 -10.48 3.62
N SER A 273 22.59 -9.98 4.40
CA SER A 273 22.63 -10.19 5.86
C SER A 273 21.40 -9.57 6.54
N GLU A 274 21.01 -8.36 6.15
CA GLU A 274 19.80 -7.69 6.63
C GLU A 274 18.52 -8.47 6.24
N GLU A 275 18.42 -8.93 4.98
CA GLU A 275 17.30 -9.75 4.52
C GLU A 275 17.20 -11.07 5.31
N LEU A 276 18.31 -11.75 5.53
CA LEU A 276 18.39 -12.97 6.33
C LEU A 276 17.91 -12.72 7.77
N SER A 277 18.40 -11.67 8.42
CA SER A 277 18.00 -11.27 9.77
C SER A 277 16.51 -11.00 9.86
N HIS A 278 15.97 -10.24 8.91
CA HIS A 278 14.55 -9.90 8.85
C HIS A 278 13.66 -11.15 8.76
N PHE A 279 13.93 -12.02 7.79
CA PHE A 279 13.11 -13.22 7.60
C PHE A 279 13.31 -14.30 8.68
N ALA A 280 14.50 -14.39 9.28
CA ALA A 280 14.73 -15.22 10.43
C ALA A 280 13.89 -14.77 11.64
N GLY A 281 13.85 -13.45 11.93
CA GLY A 281 13.00 -12.89 12.98
C GLY A 281 11.51 -13.11 12.74
N LEU A 282 11.04 -13.00 11.50
CA LEU A 282 9.64 -13.34 11.15
C LEU A 282 9.36 -14.83 11.35
N LEU A 283 10.27 -15.72 10.94
CA LEU A 283 10.13 -17.15 11.14
C LEU A 283 10.13 -17.52 12.63
N GLU A 284 10.94 -16.86 13.44
CA GLU A 284 10.96 -17.05 14.90
C GLU A 284 9.63 -16.66 15.55
N ARG A 285 9.02 -15.55 15.12
CA ARG A 285 7.67 -15.17 15.54
C ARG A 285 6.65 -16.25 15.19
N VAL A 286 6.70 -16.81 13.97
CA VAL A 286 5.81 -17.92 13.57
C VAL A 286 6.06 -19.17 14.40
N VAL A 287 7.31 -19.51 14.71
CA VAL A 287 7.66 -20.64 15.60
C VAL A 287 7.04 -20.45 16.99
N SER A 288 7.22 -19.27 17.58
CA SER A 288 6.65 -18.94 18.89
C SER A 288 5.10 -19.00 18.87
N GLN A 289 4.50 -18.37 17.88
CA GLN A 289 3.03 -18.39 17.66
C GLN A 289 2.50 -19.81 17.53
N THR A 290 3.14 -20.64 16.71
CA THR A 290 2.71 -22.03 16.46
C THR A 290 2.84 -22.87 17.72
N ARG A 291 3.92 -22.72 18.49
CA ARG A 291 4.13 -23.42 19.75
C ARG A 291 3.01 -23.10 20.74
N ARG A 292 2.77 -21.83 21.01
CA ARG A 292 1.71 -21.36 21.92
C ARG A 292 0.33 -21.86 21.51
N ARG A 293 0.00 -21.77 20.21
CA ARG A 293 -1.32 -22.16 19.71
C ARG A 293 -1.54 -23.66 19.63
N VAL A 294 -0.57 -24.40 19.08
CA VAL A 294 -0.76 -25.81 18.72
C VAL A 294 -0.31 -26.77 19.86
N LEU A 295 0.82 -26.46 20.50
CA LEU A 295 1.38 -27.32 21.53
C LEU A 295 0.88 -26.94 22.95
N GLU A 296 0.69 -25.66 23.22
CA GLU A 296 0.24 -25.17 24.52
C GLU A 296 -1.28 -24.91 24.58
N GLY A 297 -1.95 -24.84 23.40
CA GLY A 297 -3.41 -24.65 23.32
C GLY A 297 -3.88 -23.23 23.60
N GLU A 298 -2.96 -22.25 23.54
CA GLU A 298 -3.26 -20.86 23.86
C GLU A 298 -4.08 -20.17 22.77
N ARG A 299 -5.01 -19.30 23.15
CA ARG A 299 -5.75 -18.42 22.26
C ARG A 299 -5.04 -17.08 22.09
N LEU A 300 -4.23 -16.94 21.07
CA LEU A 300 -3.55 -15.68 20.78
C LEU A 300 -4.53 -14.62 20.29
N PRO A 301 -4.45 -13.37 20.79
CA PRO A 301 -5.17 -12.23 20.23
C PRO A 301 -4.82 -11.98 18.77
N ALA A 302 -5.77 -11.42 17.99
CA ALA A 302 -5.55 -11.14 16.58
C ALA A 302 -4.33 -10.24 16.29
N PRO A 303 -4.05 -9.19 17.09
CA PRO A 303 -2.89 -8.31 16.85
C PRO A 303 -1.53 -9.00 17.04
N GLU A 304 -1.46 -10.06 17.85
CA GLU A 304 -0.21 -10.80 18.06
C GLU A 304 0.13 -11.77 16.93
N LYS A 305 -0.87 -12.11 16.09
CA LYS A 305 -0.71 -13.11 15.04
C LYS A 305 -0.06 -12.54 13.80
N LEU A 306 1.00 -13.18 13.35
CA LEU A 306 1.53 -13.00 12.01
C LEU A 306 0.75 -13.90 11.05
N VAL A 307 0.20 -13.34 9.99
CA VAL A 307 -0.62 -14.07 9.01
C VAL A 307 0.05 -14.17 7.64
N SER A 308 1.14 -13.46 7.43
CA SER A 308 1.99 -13.59 6.24
C SER A 308 3.42 -13.19 6.56
N ILE A 309 4.38 -13.97 6.07
CA ILE A 309 5.80 -13.64 6.15
C ILE A 309 6.17 -12.61 5.08
N PHE A 310 5.47 -12.64 3.95
CA PHE A 310 5.73 -11.72 2.83
C PHE A 310 5.09 -10.36 3.06
N GLU A 311 3.93 -10.34 3.73
CA GLU A 311 3.16 -9.15 4.06
C GLU A 311 2.91 -9.08 5.58
N PRO A 312 3.96 -8.85 6.39
CA PRO A 312 3.88 -8.94 7.86
C PRO A 312 2.97 -7.88 8.48
N HIS A 313 2.62 -6.85 7.73
CA HIS A 313 1.71 -5.79 8.13
C HIS A 313 0.22 -6.17 7.98
N THR A 314 -0.09 -7.34 7.43
CA THR A 314 -1.48 -7.80 7.24
C THR A 314 -2.14 -8.07 8.57
N SER A 315 -3.29 -7.48 8.80
CA SER A 315 -4.09 -7.66 10.01
C SER A 315 -5.27 -8.60 9.79
N ILE A 316 -5.72 -9.24 10.86
CA ILE A 316 -6.95 -10.04 10.88
C ILE A 316 -8.11 -9.10 11.24
N ILE A 317 -8.99 -8.86 10.29
CA ILE A 317 -10.12 -7.95 10.44
C ILE A 317 -11.41 -8.78 10.48
N ARG A 318 -12.14 -8.69 11.58
CA ARG A 318 -13.44 -9.38 11.73
C ARG A 318 -14.56 -8.41 11.40
N ARG A 319 -15.26 -8.67 10.31
CA ARG A 319 -16.53 -8.01 9.97
C ARG A 319 -17.69 -8.93 10.32
N GLY A 320 -18.73 -8.40 10.96
CA GLY A 320 -19.93 -9.17 11.32
C GLY A 320 -20.82 -9.57 10.13
N LYS A 321 -20.35 -9.40 8.89
CA LYS A 321 -21.14 -9.67 7.67
C LYS A 321 -20.80 -11.05 7.07
N ALA A 322 -21.83 -11.86 6.79
CA ALA A 322 -21.69 -13.07 5.98
C ALA A 322 -21.49 -12.70 4.49
N PRO A 323 -20.78 -13.51 3.63
CA PRO A 323 -20.25 -14.83 3.96
C PRO A 323 -18.86 -14.80 4.62
N ASN A 324 -18.02 -13.76 4.38
CA ASN A 324 -16.67 -13.70 4.91
C ASN A 324 -16.64 -12.93 6.24
N ARG A 325 -16.57 -13.67 7.34
CA ARG A 325 -16.48 -13.08 8.69
C ARG A 325 -15.08 -12.57 9.03
N THR A 326 -14.07 -12.97 8.29
CA THR A 326 -12.67 -12.63 8.55
C THR A 326 -12.01 -12.25 7.22
N GLU A 327 -11.47 -11.06 7.18
CA GLU A 327 -10.69 -10.52 6.08
C GLU A 327 -9.23 -10.35 6.52
N PHE A 328 -8.30 -10.55 5.60
CA PHE A 328 -6.86 -10.37 5.83
C PHE A 328 -6.38 -9.18 5.02
N GLY A 329 -6.01 -8.10 5.68
CA GLY A 329 -5.66 -6.88 4.98
C GLY A 329 -5.32 -5.73 5.92
N ARG A 330 -5.48 -4.52 5.41
CA ARG A 330 -5.34 -3.29 6.18
C ARG A 330 -6.63 -2.50 6.16
N LYS A 331 -7.01 -1.99 7.31
CA LYS A 331 -8.15 -1.09 7.41
C LYS A 331 -7.72 0.29 6.93
N VAL A 332 -8.49 0.84 6.00
CA VAL A 332 -8.30 2.19 5.46
C VAL A 332 -9.51 3.02 5.86
N TRP A 333 -9.26 4.18 6.38
CA TRP A 333 -10.29 5.17 6.66
C TRP A 333 -10.35 6.19 5.54
N LEU A 334 -11.55 6.56 5.12
CA LEU A 334 -11.81 7.49 4.03
C LEU A 334 -12.73 8.62 4.52
N SER A 335 -12.40 9.82 4.10
CA SER A 335 -13.22 11.02 4.27
C SER A 335 -13.60 11.57 2.90
N GLU A 336 -14.88 11.84 2.70
CA GLU A 336 -15.40 12.41 1.46
C GLU A 336 -16.25 13.64 1.75
N VAL A 337 -16.07 14.70 0.97
CA VAL A 337 -16.82 15.94 1.07
C VAL A 337 -17.85 16.08 -0.05
N ASP A 338 -18.69 17.14 0.04
CA ASP A 338 -19.60 17.49 -1.05
C ASP A 338 -18.84 17.63 -2.38
N GLY A 339 -19.51 17.30 -3.49
CA GLY A 339 -18.87 17.18 -4.80
C GLY A 339 -18.25 15.82 -5.10
N GLY A 340 -18.25 14.88 -4.14
CA GLY A 340 -17.74 13.54 -4.33
C GLY A 340 -16.20 13.45 -4.26
N ILE A 341 -15.55 14.41 -3.63
CA ILE A 341 -14.10 14.48 -3.49
C ILE A 341 -13.65 13.74 -2.22
N ILE A 342 -12.74 12.79 -2.38
CA ILE A 342 -12.04 12.18 -1.24
C ILE A 342 -11.08 13.22 -0.68
N SER A 343 -11.42 13.76 0.49
CA SER A 343 -10.63 14.80 1.13
C SER A 343 -9.50 14.26 2.00
N GLY A 344 -9.65 13.05 2.52
CA GLY A 344 -8.62 12.43 3.35
C GLY A 344 -8.71 10.91 3.31
N PHE A 345 -7.56 10.30 3.50
CA PHE A 345 -7.45 8.84 3.67
C PHE A 345 -6.24 8.51 4.54
N TRP A 346 -6.35 7.48 5.36
CA TRP A 346 -5.21 6.95 6.10
C TRP A 346 -5.36 5.46 6.38
N ILE A 347 -4.22 4.80 6.45
CA ILE A 347 -4.13 3.37 6.74
C ILE A 347 -4.02 3.21 8.25
N LEU A 348 -4.93 2.43 8.82
CA LEU A 348 -4.95 2.18 10.25
C LEU A 348 -3.97 1.06 10.62
N GLU A 349 -3.29 1.25 11.75
CA GLU A 349 -2.48 0.17 12.33
C GLU A 349 -3.38 -0.76 13.13
N GLY A 350 -3.29 -2.06 12.85
CA GLY A 350 -4.16 -3.06 13.44
C GLY A 350 -5.62 -2.92 13.01
N ASN A 351 -6.53 -3.09 13.96
CA ASN A 351 -7.98 -2.94 13.75
C ASN A 351 -8.62 -2.10 14.86
N PRO A 352 -8.27 -0.79 14.94
CA PRO A 352 -8.89 0.09 15.94
C PRO A 352 -10.40 0.26 15.67
N GLY A 353 -11.13 0.64 16.70
CA GLY A 353 -12.56 0.96 16.61
C GLY A 353 -12.82 2.14 15.68
N ASP A 354 -13.98 2.11 15.03
CA ASP A 354 -14.39 3.18 14.11
C ASP A 354 -14.65 4.50 14.84
N GLU A 355 -15.06 4.42 16.10
CA GLU A 355 -15.31 5.59 16.95
C GLU A 355 -14.09 6.46 17.16
N ALA A 356 -12.89 5.85 17.19
CA ALA A 356 -11.65 6.57 17.37
C ALA A 356 -11.23 7.41 16.14
N GLN A 357 -11.84 7.15 14.98
CA GLN A 357 -11.46 7.79 13.72
C GLN A 357 -12.20 9.11 13.46
N LEU A 358 -13.22 9.44 14.23
CA LEU A 358 -14.02 10.64 14.01
C LEU A 358 -13.21 11.92 14.27
N LYS A 359 -12.48 11.96 15.38
CA LYS A 359 -11.67 13.13 15.76
C LYS A 359 -10.61 13.44 14.69
N PRO A 360 -9.75 12.49 14.28
CA PRO A 360 -8.80 12.72 13.19
C PRO A 360 -9.45 13.20 11.88
N ALA A 361 -10.62 12.63 11.53
CA ALA A 361 -11.34 13.03 10.32
C ALA A 361 -11.84 14.49 10.37
N LEU A 362 -12.31 14.95 11.53
CA LEU A 362 -12.73 16.33 11.72
C LEU A 362 -11.55 17.31 11.78
N GLU A 363 -10.45 16.93 12.43
CA GLU A 363 -9.22 17.72 12.49
C GLU A 363 -8.62 17.92 11.09
N ASP A 364 -8.56 16.85 10.30
CA ASP A 364 -8.09 16.93 8.91
C ASP A 364 -9.01 17.79 8.05
N HIS A 365 -10.32 17.66 8.22
CA HIS A 365 -11.30 18.51 7.53
C HIS A 365 -11.11 19.99 7.89
N LEU A 366 -10.93 20.32 9.18
CA LEU A 366 -10.67 21.70 9.63
C LEU A 366 -9.37 22.25 9.04
N ARG A 367 -8.33 21.43 8.99
CA ARG A 367 -7.04 21.77 8.37
C ARG A 367 -7.19 22.13 6.90
N LEU A 368 -7.93 21.31 6.13
CA LEU A 368 -8.08 21.48 4.68
C LEU A 368 -9.04 22.61 4.29
N PHE A 369 -10.12 22.81 5.06
CA PHE A 369 -11.18 23.75 4.70
C PHE A 369 -11.23 25.01 5.56
N SER A 370 -10.46 25.08 6.66
CA SER A 370 -10.45 26.16 7.65
C SER A 370 -11.85 26.44 8.24
N ARG A 371 -12.73 25.43 8.23
CA ARG A 371 -14.09 25.48 8.77
C ARG A 371 -14.62 24.09 9.08
N ALA A 372 -15.51 23.99 10.06
CA ALA A 372 -16.24 22.77 10.31
C ALA A 372 -17.30 22.50 9.22
N PRO A 373 -17.62 21.22 8.93
CA PRO A 373 -18.70 20.90 8.03
C PRO A 373 -20.05 21.27 8.63
N ASP A 374 -21.00 21.74 7.81
CA ASP A 374 -22.37 22.00 8.26
C ASP A 374 -23.10 20.66 8.59
N LEU A 375 -22.70 19.56 7.92
CA LEU A 375 -23.23 18.22 8.12
C LEU A 375 -22.08 17.20 8.17
N LEU A 376 -22.05 16.43 9.25
CA LEU A 376 -21.22 15.23 9.40
C LEU A 376 -22.11 13.98 9.38
N ALA A 377 -21.72 12.96 8.64
CA ALA A 377 -22.41 11.67 8.59
C ALA A 377 -21.41 10.51 8.60
N ALA A 378 -21.60 9.56 9.52
CA ALA A 378 -20.79 8.34 9.60
C ALA A 378 -21.64 7.13 9.98
N ASP A 379 -21.04 5.93 10.00
CA ASP A 379 -21.75 4.69 10.35
C ASP A 379 -22.08 4.63 11.85
N ARG A 380 -22.99 3.72 12.19
CA ARG A 380 -23.43 3.46 13.57
C ARG A 380 -22.27 3.07 14.50
N ASN A 381 -21.22 2.44 13.96
CA ASN A 381 -20.05 2.04 14.74
C ASN A 381 -19.18 3.24 15.19
N VAL A 382 -19.37 4.40 14.58
CA VAL A 382 -18.72 5.66 14.97
C VAL A 382 -19.47 6.36 16.10
N HIS A 383 -20.72 5.96 16.37
CA HIS A 383 -21.53 6.61 17.36
C HIS A 383 -21.02 6.37 18.78
N SER A 384 -20.71 7.45 19.48
CA SER A 384 -20.65 7.54 20.93
C SER A 384 -21.20 8.90 21.37
N LYS A 385 -21.59 9.04 22.64
CA LYS A 385 -22.02 10.34 23.19
C LYS A 385 -20.88 11.35 23.11
N ASP A 386 -19.66 10.90 23.34
CA ASP A 386 -18.47 11.74 23.29
C ASP A 386 -18.18 12.22 21.87
N ASN A 387 -18.34 11.38 20.86
CA ASN A 387 -18.19 11.76 19.46
C ASN A 387 -19.27 12.76 19.01
N GLU A 388 -20.52 12.63 19.48
CA GLU A 388 -21.55 13.63 19.18
C GLU A 388 -21.26 14.95 19.84
N ARG A 389 -20.76 14.95 21.08
CA ARG A 389 -20.32 16.16 21.81
C ARG A 389 -19.14 16.80 21.11
N LEU A 390 -18.08 16.04 20.87
CA LEU A 390 -16.88 16.50 20.18
C LEU A 390 -17.20 17.17 18.84
N ALA A 391 -18.02 16.53 18.00
CA ALA A 391 -18.36 17.07 16.70
C ALA A 391 -19.09 18.43 16.82
N LYS A 392 -19.97 18.60 17.82
CA LYS A 392 -20.65 19.87 18.10
C LYS A 392 -19.69 20.93 18.63
N GLU A 393 -18.79 20.58 19.56
CA GLU A 393 -17.75 21.46 20.09
C GLU A 393 -16.80 21.96 18.97
N MET A 394 -16.49 21.10 17.99
CA MET A 394 -15.73 21.48 16.80
C MET A 394 -16.53 22.28 15.76
N GLY A 395 -17.79 22.65 16.06
CA GLY A 395 -18.59 23.55 15.22
C GLY A 395 -19.49 22.88 14.19
N VAL A 396 -19.66 21.55 14.21
CA VAL A 396 -20.54 20.85 13.29
C VAL A 396 -22.01 21.11 13.65
N LYS A 397 -22.79 21.66 12.71
CA LYS A 397 -24.19 22.03 12.96
C LYS A 397 -25.12 20.81 13.00
N LYS A 398 -24.93 19.84 12.16
CA LYS A 398 -25.75 18.61 12.03
C LYS A 398 -24.88 17.37 12.10
N VAL A 399 -25.01 16.62 13.20
CA VAL A 399 -24.25 15.38 13.43
C VAL A 399 -25.18 14.18 13.23
N CYS A 400 -24.89 13.38 12.21
CA CYS A 400 -25.65 12.16 11.86
C CYS A 400 -24.81 10.91 12.16
N LEU A 401 -24.86 10.47 13.41
CA LEU A 401 -24.25 9.23 13.90
C LEU A 401 -25.38 8.33 14.43
N PRO A 402 -25.88 7.36 13.64
CA PRO A 402 -26.99 6.51 14.05
C PRO A 402 -26.61 5.64 15.26
N LYS A 403 -27.42 5.61 16.31
CA LYS A 403 -27.16 4.76 17.47
C LYS A 403 -27.50 3.29 17.16
N ALA A 404 -26.62 2.36 17.55
CA ALA A 404 -26.87 0.93 17.50
C ALA A 404 -27.65 0.45 18.74
N GLY A 405 -28.38 -0.67 18.61
CA GLY A 405 -29.12 -1.28 19.72
C GLY A 405 -30.35 -0.49 20.18
N ASN A 406 -30.70 -0.65 21.44
CA ASN A 406 -31.89 -0.01 22.01
C ASN A 406 -31.76 1.50 22.09
N LYS A 407 -32.81 2.20 21.67
CA LYS A 407 -32.87 3.66 21.63
C LYS A 407 -33.93 4.16 22.59
N SER A 408 -33.72 5.35 23.17
CA SER A 408 -34.80 6.06 23.86
C SER A 408 -35.78 6.63 22.82
N LYS A 409 -37.03 6.91 23.24
CA LYS A 409 -38.03 7.54 22.36
C LYS A 409 -37.53 8.85 21.74
N GLU A 410 -36.86 9.70 22.52
CA GLU A 410 -36.27 10.95 22.06
C GLU A 410 -35.20 10.71 20.95
N ARG A 411 -34.42 9.65 21.12
CA ARG A 411 -33.41 9.29 20.11
C ARG A 411 -34.07 8.79 18.83
N GLU A 412 -35.10 7.99 18.93
CA GLU A 412 -35.88 7.52 17.79
C GLU A 412 -36.52 8.69 17.04
N GLU A 413 -37.17 9.60 17.74
CA GLU A 413 -37.74 10.82 17.17
C GLU A 413 -36.68 11.68 16.48
N HIS A 414 -35.49 11.81 17.11
CA HIS A 414 -34.38 12.53 16.53
C HIS A 414 -33.89 11.91 15.20
N GLU A 415 -33.76 10.59 15.18
CA GLU A 415 -33.32 9.87 13.96
C GLU A 415 -34.41 9.79 12.88
N HIS A 416 -35.67 9.97 13.25
CA HIS A 416 -36.81 10.06 12.34
C HIS A 416 -36.94 11.43 11.66
N LYS A 417 -36.27 12.49 12.15
CA LYS A 417 -36.30 13.81 11.53
C LYS A 417 -35.85 13.75 10.05
N ARG A 418 -36.51 14.53 9.21
CA ARG A 418 -36.29 14.55 7.76
C ARG A 418 -34.83 14.81 7.37
N TRP A 419 -34.16 15.70 8.10
CA TRP A 419 -32.76 16.01 7.86
C TRP A 419 -31.85 14.81 8.19
N PHE A 420 -32.11 14.06 9.27
CA PHE A 420 -31.32 12.92 9.70
C PHE A 420 -31.44 11.77 8.67
N LYS A 421 -32.67 11.50 8.19
CA LYS A 421 -32.90 10.50 7.11
C LYS A 421 -32.15 10.86 5.83
N ARG A 422 -32.15 12.16 5.44
CA ARG A 422 -31.36 12.65 4.31
C ARG A 422 -29.85 12.49 4.53
N ALA A 423 -29.37 12.76 5.73
CA ALA A 423 -27.97 12.60 6.09
C ALA A 423 -27.52 11.13 6.06
N ARG A 424 -28.37 10.21 6.53
CA ARG A 424 -28.13 8.76 6.37
C ARG A 424 -28.02 8.35 4.89
N LYS A 425 -28.90 8.87 4.04
CA LYS A 425 -28.83 8.62 2.59
C LYS A 425 -27.54 9.21 1.98
N PHE A 426 -27.12 10.39 2.42
CA PHE A 426 -25.84 10.99 2.03
C PHE A 426 -24.67 10.08 2.46
N ARG A 427 -24.68 9.56 3.71
CA ARG A 427 -23.65 8.63 4.19
C ARG A 427 -23.56 7.37 3.32
N ALA A 428 -24.69 6.77 2.96
CA ALA A 428 -24.70 5.56 2.15
C ALA A 428 -23.97 5.71 0.79
N GLY A 429 -23.88 6.92 0.27
CA GLY A 429 -23.16 7.18 -0.99
C GLY A 429 -21.63 6.95 -0.91
N ILE A 430 -21.02 6.90 0.29
CA ILE A 430 -19.59 6.57 0.42
C ILE A 430 -19.31 5.10 0.06
N GLU A 431 -20.27 4.21 0.31
CA GLU A 431 -20.16 2.79 -0.07
C GLU A 431 -20.02 2.64 -1.59
N GLY A 432 -20.81 3.42 -2.35
CA GLY A 432 -20.66 3.50 -3.81
C GLY A 432 -19.29 4.03 -4.24
N ARG A 433 -18.75 5.02 -3.52
CA ARG A 433 -17.42 5.56 -3.78
C ARG A 433 -16.33 4.52 -3.49
N ILE A 434 -16.39 3.84 -2.36
CA ILE A 434 -15.48 2.74 -2.00
C ILE A 434 -15.53 1.64 -3.07
N SER A 435 -16.73 1.29 -3.54
CA SER A 435 -16.89 0.29 -4.61
C SER A 435 -16.26 0.74 -5.94
N VAL A 436 -16.36 2.02 -6.29
CA VAL A 436 -15.66 2.56 -7.48
C VAL A 436 -14.15 2.53 -7.28
N LEU A 437 -13.65 2.95 -6.11
CA LEU A 437 -12.21 2.88 -5.80
C LEU A 437 -11.71 1.43 -5.86
N GLY A 438 -12.50 0.47 -5.40
CA GLY A 438 -12.17 -0.96 -5.48
C GLY A 438 -12.10 -1.45 -6.92
N ARG A 439 -13.21 -1.36 -7.64
CA ARG A 439 -13.37 -1.96 -8.98
C ARG A 439 -12.61 -1.22 -10.08
N ALA A 440 -12.69 0.11 -10.09
CA ALA A 440 -12.09 0.91 -11.17
C ALA A 440 -10.63 1.29 -10.88
N PHE A 441 -10.27 1.47 -9.60
CA PHE A 441 -8.94 1.96 -9.23
C PHE A 441 -8.11 0.97 -8.39
N GLY A 442 -8.58 -0.28 -8.24
CA GLY A 442 -7.82 -1.38 -7.66
C GLY A 442 -7.59 -1.26 -6.14
N LEU A 443 -8.46 -0.55 -5.40
CA LEU A 443 -8.35 -0.48 -3.94
C LEU A 443 -8.60 -1.84 -3.27
N GLU A 444 -9.39 -2.74 -3.89
CA GLU A 444 -9.67 -4.08 -3.38
C GLU A 444 -8.50 -5.04 -3.55
N ILE A 445 -7.66 -4.81 -4.54
CA ILE A 445 -6.45 -5.60 -4.75
C ILE A 445 -5.32 -4.83 -4.09
N GLY A 446 -4.84 -5.31 -2.96
CA GLY A 446 -3.69 -4.74 -2.26
C GLY A 446 -2.45 -4.72 -3.14
N VAL A 447 -2.41 -3.77 -4.09
CA VAL A 447 -1.14 -3.34 -4.65
C VAL A 447 -0.40 -2.77 -3.46
N SER A 448 0.67 -3.46 -3.05
CA SER A 448 1.52 -3.09 -1.93
C SER A 448 1.83 -1.59 -1.97
N ILE A 449 1.03 -0.77 -1.29
CA ILE A 449 1.32 0.64 -0.99
C ILE A 449 2.21 0.64 0.27
N THR A 450 3.05 -0.34 0.38
CA THR A 450 4.13 -0.29 1.34
C THR A 450 5.30 0.32 0.62
N ALA A 451 5.80 1.41 1.16
CA ALA A 451 7.17 1.81 0.98
C ALA A 451 8.06 0.63 1.42
N LYS A 452 8.17 -0.38 0.59
CA LYS A 452 9.16 -1.42 0.75
C LYS A 452 10.48 -0.81 0.31
N LYS A 453 11.33 -0.53 1.27
CA LYS A 453 12.75 -0.62 1.02
C LYS A 453 13.00 -1.93 0.26
N GLY A 454 13.20 -1.80 -1.06
CA GLY A 454 13.80 -2.76 -1.95
C GLY A 454 13.42 -4.23 -1.79
N TRP A 455 12.30 -4.64 -2.37
CA TRP A 455 12.12 -6.03 -2.75
C TRP A 455 11.76 -6.11 -4.24
N VAL A 456 12.75 -6.38 -5.06
CA VAL A 456 12.59 -6.78 -6.46
C VAL A 456 12.37 -8.28 -6.42
N GLY A 457 11.13 -8.71 -6.61
CA GLY A 457 10.85 -10.09 -6.95
C GLY A 457 11.18 -10.30 -8.42
N GLY A 458 12.18 -11.09 -8.71
CA GLY A 458 12.35 -11.78 -9.98
C GLY A 458 11.75 -13.18 -9.87
#